data_45dc0faec5f3f02c3a4c7e218f867fc7
#
_entry.id   45dc0faec5f3f02c3a4c7e218f867fc7
#
_cell.length_a   1.000
_cell.length_b   1.000
_cell.length_c   1.000
_cell.angle_alpha   90.00
_cell.angle_beta   90.00
_cell.angle_gamma   90.00
#
_symmetry.space_group_name_H-M   'P 1'
#
loop_
_entity.id
_entity.type
_entity.pdbx_description
1 polymer ?
#
loop_
_entity_poly.entity_id
_entity_poly.type
_entity_poly.pdbx_seq_one_letter_code
_entity_poly.pdbx_strand_id
1 'polypeptide(L)'
;MLEDISLMRALPNMYVYTASTDRVTKKIIEKTSKDSNPTYVRLYRMETEEHYENLSEKELEKHIENGMIVKGVKQVELEKHHIILFTMGDMIDIVYNVQKRLKEEHDINTLVIDIMRLKPFNENMVTKILNTVNNAKIVTIEDHSIYGGLRKYNI
;
A
#
# COMPACT_ATOMS: atom_id res chain seq x y z
N MET A 1 -5.59 -15.17 10.82
CA MET A 1 -4.21 -15.65 11.06
C MET A 1 -3.32 -14.45 10.82
N LEU A 2 -2.53 -14.06 11.81
CA LEU A 2 -1.73 -12.83 11.78
C LEU A 2 -0.29 -13.06 11.30
N GLU A 3 0.09 -14.32 11.03
CA GLU A 3 1.46 -14.71 10.68
C GLU A 3 1.63 -15.12 9.22
N ASP A 4 0.54 -15.21 8.46
CA ASP A 4 0.51 -15.72 7.09
C ASP A 4 1.45 -14.97 6.15
N ILE A 5 1.44 -13.64 6.19
CA ILE A 5 2.35 -12.80 5.40
C ILE A 5 3.81 -13.10 5.74
N SER A 6 4.13 -13.20 7.03
CA SER A 6 5.49 -13.51 7.48
C SER A 6 5.98 -14.85 6.95
N LEU A 7 5.13 -15.87 7.01
CA LEU A 7 5.43 -17.21 6.52
C LEU A 7 5.62 -17.22 5.01
N MET A 8 4.71 -16.62 4.25
CA MET A 8 4.78 -16.58 2.79
C MET A 8 5.97 -15.76 2.29
N ARG A 9 6.33 -14.70 3.00
CA ARG A 9 7.55 -13.90 2.67
C ARG A 9 8.84 -14.67 2.90
N ALA A 10 8.88 -15.63 3.81
CA ALA A 10 10.05 -16.47 4.07
C ALA A 10 10.32 -17.48 2.94
N LEU A 11 9.30 -17.88 2.18
CA LEU A 11 9.44 -18.86 1.10
C LEU A 11 10.23 -18.27 -0.08
N PRO A 12 11.25 -18.99 -0.61
CA PRO A 12 11.96 -18.56 -1.82
C PRO A 12 11.01 -18.38 -3.00
N ASN A 13 11.29 -17.40 -3.85
CA ASN A 13 10.56 -17.11 -5.10
C ASN A 13 9.05 -16.85 -4.96
N MET A 14 8.50 -16.86 -3.75
CA MET A 14 7.11 -16.53 -3.49
C MET A 14 6.87 -15.04 -3.67
N TYR A 15 5.91 -14.67 -4.51
CA TYR A 15 5.36 -13.32 -4.56
C TYR A 15 4.26 -13.18 -3.50
N VAL A 16 4.22 -12.05 -2.80
CA VAL A 16 3.24 -11.82 -1.73
C VAL A 16 2.53 -10.50 -1.98
N TYR A 17 1.23 -10.61 -2.16
CA TYR A 17 0.33 -9.47 -2.36
C TYR A 17 -0.71 -9.39 -1.25
N THR A 18 -1.22 -8.18 -1.03
CA THR A 18 -2.40 -7.87 -0.23
C THR A 18 -3.26 -6.90 -1.03
N ALA A 19 -4.57 -7.08 -0.99
CA ALA A 19 -5.51 -6.28 -1.77
C ALA A 19 -6.34 -5.40 -0.85
N SER A 20 -6.51 -4.13 -1.20
CA SER A 20 -7.21 -3.13 -0.38
C SER A 20 -8.67 -2.92 -0.81
N THR A 21 -8.99 -3.07 -2.10
CA THR A 21 -10.35 -2.94 -2.62
C THR A 21 -10.68 -4.06 -3.62
N ASP A 22 -11.95 -4.23 -3.96
CA ASP A 22 -12.37 -5.24 -4.93
C ASP A 22 -11.73 -5.03 -6.30
N ARG A 23 -11.63 -3.80 -6.74
CA ARG A 23 -11.01 -3.45 -8.02
C ARG A 23 -9.51 -3.76 -8.04
N VAL A 24 -8.81 -3.47 -6.94
CA VAL A 24 -7.40 -3.83 -6.74
C VAL A 24 -7.25 -5.35 -6.73
N THR A 25 -8.12 -6.06 -6.01
CA THR A 25 -8.16 -7.53 -5.95
C THR A 25 -8.24 -8.13 -7.35
N LYS A 26 -9.23 -7.69 -8.14
CA LYS A 26 -9.42 -8.16 -9.51
C LYS A 26 -8.15 -7.99 -10.34
N LYS A 27 -7.54 -6.81 -10.30
CA LYS A 27 -6.32 -6.51 -11.06
C LYS A 27 -5.10 -7.34 -10.61
N ILE A 28 -4.93 -7.55 -9.31
CA ILE A 28 -3.87 -8.42 -8.79
C ILE A 28 -4.06 -9.84 -9.32
N ILE A 29 -5.28 -10.39 -9.25
CA ILE A 29 -5.56 -11.75 -9.76
C ILE A 29 -5.35 -11.84 -11.27
N GLU A 30 -5.83 -10.87 -12.04
CA GLU A 30 -5.61 -10.82 -13.51
C GLU A 30 -4.12 -10.82 -13.87
N LYS A 31 -3.31 -10.08 -13.10
CA LYS A 31 -1.85 -10.05 -13.29
C LYS A 31 -1.21 -11.38 -12.91
N THR A 32 -1.46 -11.83 -11.69
CA THR A 32 -0.76 -12.98 -11.10
C THR A 32 -1.14 -14.29 -11.76
N SER A 33 -2.35 -14.40 -12.37
CA SER A 33 -2.75 -15.56 -13.15
C SER A 33 -1.94 -15.76 -14.44
N LYS A 34 -1.25 -14.72 -14.91
CA LYS A 34 -0.39 -14.74 -16.10
C LYS A 34 1.09 -14.88 -15.75
N ASP A 35 1.45 -14.69 -14.49
CA ASP A 35 2.83 -14.79 -14.02
C ASP A 35 3.19 -16.25 -13.74
N SER A 36 4.45 -16.61 -13.99
CA SER A 36 4.97 -17.97 -13.72
C SER A 36 5.45 -18.15 -12.27
N ASN A 37 5.49 -17.09 -11.47
CA ASN A 37 5.96 -17.16 -10.10
C ASN A 37 4.85 -17.63 -9.16
N PRO A 38 5.18 -18.47 -8.17
CA PRO A 38 4.22 -18.81 -7.12
C PRO A 38 3.82 -17.53 -6.38
N THR A 39 2.51 -17.33 -6.23
CA THR A 39 1.97 -16.09 -5.68
C THR A 39 0.98 -16.39 -4.55
N TYR A 40 1.18 -15.71 -3.44
CA TYR A 40 0.23 -15.64 -2.34
C TYR A 40 -0.48 -14.28 -2.37
N VAL A 41 -1.81 -14.29 -2.39
CA VAL A 41 -2.63 -13.07 -2.32
C VAL A 41 -3.48 -13.15 -1.05
N ARG A 42 -3.23 -12.23 -0.11
CA ARG A 42 -4.07 -12.09 1.08
C ARG A 42 -5.33 -11.32 0.72
N LEU A 43 -6.48 -11.96 0.90
CA LEU A 43 -7.80 -11.36 0.74
C LEU A 43 -8.43 -11.16 2.11
N TYR A 44 -9.29 -10.16 2.22
CA TYR A 44 -10.01 -9.82 3.44
C TYR A 44 -11.48 -10.21 3.32
N ARG A 45 -12.16 -10.41 4.44
CA ARG A 45 -13.58 -10.80 4.49
C ARG A 45 -14.51 -9.58 4.55
N MET A 46 -13.98 -8.46 5.02
CA MET A 46 -14.75 -7.21 5.11
C MET A 46 -14.78 -6.56 3.74
N GLU A 47 -15.93 -6.01 3.37
CA GLU A 47 -16.02 -5.10 2.26
C GLU A 47 -15.31 -3.80 2.61
N THR A 48 -14.53 -3.26 1.68
CA THR A 48 -13.88 -1.96 1.77
C THR A 48 -14.51 -1.01 0.76
N GLU A 49 -14.48 0.28 1.07
CA GLU A 49 -14.91 1.29 0.11
C GLU A 49 -13.98 1.31 -1.10
N GLU A 50 -14.52 1.64 -2.28
CA GLU A 50 -13.70 1.80 -3.48
C GLU A 50 -13.05 3.19 -3.50
N HIS A 51 -11.80 3.26 -3.15
CA HIS A 51 -11.05 4.51 -3.04
C HIS A 51 -10.35 4.93 -4.34
N TYR A 52 -10.36 4.09 -5.37
CA TYR A 52 -9.56 4.26 -6.59
C TYR A 52 -10.40 4.40 -7.85
N GLU A 53 -11.68 4.75 -7.73
CA GLU A 53 -12.63 4.94 -8.85
C GLU A 53 -12.09 5.92 -9.91
N ASN A 54 -11.35 6.94 -9.47
CA ASN A 54 -10.82 7.97 -10.34
C ASN A 54 -9.57 7.54 -11.14
N LEU A 55 -9.00 6.36 -10.84
CA LEU A 55 -7.88 5.83 -11.61
C LEU A 55 -8.42 5.13 -12.86
N SER A 56 -7.85 5.44 -14.01
CA SER A 56 -8.07 4.66 -15.22
C SER A 56 -7.50 3.24 -15.05
N GLU A 57 -7.98 2.30 -15.86
CA GLU A 57 -7.46 0.92 -15.86
C GLU A 57 -5.95 0.85 -16.07
N LYS A 58 -5.43 1.68 -16.98
CA LYS A 58 -3.98 1.76 -17.28
C LYS A 58 -3.17 2.30 -16.11
N GLU A 59 -3.69 3.28 -15.38
CA GLU A 59 -3.03 3.80 -14.18
C GLU A 59 -3.02 2.77 -13.07
N LEU A 60 -4.14 2.09 -12.86
CA LEU A 60 -4.22 1.02 -11.87
C LEU A 60 -3.26 -0.12 -12.19
N GLU A 61 -3.17 -0.56 -13.46
CA GLU A 61 -2.18 -1.55 -13.90
C GLU A 61 -0.75 -1.12 -13.55
N LYS A 62 -0.39 0.12 -13.83
CA LYS A 62 0.94 0.66 -13.48
C LYS A 62 1.19 0.66 -11.98
N HIS A 63 0.17 0.97 -11.17
CA HIS A 63 0.28 0.89 -9.71
C HIS A 63 0.47 -0.56 -9.24
N ILE A 64 -0.25 -1.52 -9.80
CA ILE A 64 -0.08 -2.95 -9.50
C ILE A 64 1.35 -3.42 -9.87
N GLU A 65 1.87 -3.00 -11.02
CA GLU A 65 3.26 -3.28 -11.43
C GLU A 65 4.28 -2.69 -10.45
N ASN A 66 4.05 -1.49 -9.97
CA ASN A 66 4.89 -0.86 -8.95
C ASN A 66 4.74 -1.50 -7.57
N GLY A 67 3.62 -2.17 -7.32
CA GLY A 67 3.31 -2.83 -6.04
C GLY A 67 2.77 -1.89 -4.97
N MET A 68 2.40 -0.66 -5.34
CA MET A 68 1.80 0.32 -4.43
C MET A 68 1.00 1.38 -5.16
N ILE A 69 -0.02 1.91 -4.49
CA ILE A 69 -0.77 3.09 -4.92
C ILE A 69 -0.35 4.28 -4.05
N VAL A 70 0.01 5.37 -4.72
CA VAL A 70 0.24 6.67 -4.10
C VAL A 70 -0.86 7.58 -4.61
N LYS A 71 -1.86 7.85 -3.79
CA LYS A 71 -3.07 8.56 -4.25
C LYS A 71 -2.83 10.05 -4.37
N GLY A 72 -3.15 10.55 -5.58
CA GLY A 72 -3.54 11.95 -5.81
C GLY A 72 -2.46 13.00 -5.72
N VAL A 73 -1.20 12.63 -5.65
CA VAL A 73 -0.13 13.61 -5.43
C VAL A 73 0.62 13.87 -6.72
N LYS A 74 0.45 15.07 -7.26
CA LYS A 74 1.41 15.62 -8.20
C LYS A 74 2.73 15.78 -7.45
N GLN A 75 3.85 15.47 -8.09
CA GLN A 75 5.18 15.49 -7.45
C GLN A 75 5.49 16.82 -6.72
N VAL A 76 4.92 17.93 -7.19
CA VAL A 76 5.05 19.28 -6.59
C VAL A 76 4.33 19.41 -5.24
N GLU A 77 3.40 18.52 -4.92
CA GLU A 77 2.63 18.55 -3.67
C GLU A 77 3.21 17.65 -2.59
N LEU A 78 4.11 16.72 -2.95
CA LEU A 78 4.75 15.81 -1.98
C LEU A 78 5.50 16.55 -0.88
N GLU A 79 6.16 17.65 -1.23
CA GLU A 79 6.94 18.46 -0.26
C GLU A 79 6.10 19.09 0.86
N LYS A 80 4.78 19.15 0.68
CA LYS A 80 3.85 19.77 1.63
C LYS A 80 3.27 18.79 2.66
N HIS A 81 3.63 17.50 2.57
CA HIS A 81 3.10 16.51 3.48
C HIS A 81 3.90 16.44 4.78
N HIS A 82 3.18 16.44 5.89
CA HIS A 82 3.75 16.38 7.24
C HIS A 82 3.90 14.94 7.75
N ILE A 83 3.05 14.04 7.26
CA ILE A 83 3.01 12.63 7.65
C ILE A 83 2.83 11.76 6.40
N ILE A 84 3.57 10.68 6.35
CA ILE A 84 3.37 9.61 5.37
C ILE A 84 2.75 8.42 6.09
N LEU A 85 1.56 8.00 5.64
CA LEU A 85 0.84 6.85 6.16
C LEU A 85 1.04 5.67 5.20
N PHE A 86 1.82 4.68 5.61
CA PHE A 86 1.90 3.41 4.90
C PHE A 86 0.82 2.48 5.43
N THR A 87 0.09 1.86 4.51
CA THR A 87 -0.96 0.90 4.87
C THR A 87 -0.97 -0.28 3.92
N MET A 88 -1.73 -1.30 4.26
CA MET A 88 -2.00 -2.45 3.41
C MET A 88 -3.37 -3.06 3.72
N GLY A 89 -3.99 -3.63 2.69
CA GLY A 89 -5.23 -4.39 2.83
C GLY A 89 -6.41 -3.57 3.31
N ASP A 90 -7.25 -4.15 4.15
CA ASP A 90 -8.49 -3.56 4.67
C ASP A 90 -8.30 -2.37 5.62
N MET A 91 -7.07 -2.11 6.06
CA MET A 91 -6.78 -0.90 6.84
C MET A 91 -6.95 0.38 6.01
N ILE A 92 -7.14 0.29 4.71
CA ILE A 92 -7.25 1.45 3.82
C ILE A 92 -8.39 2.40 4.21
N ASP A 93 -9.55 1.88 4.59
CA ASP A 93 -10.70 2.70 5.01
C ASP A 93 -10.40 3.51 6.27
N ILE A 94 -9.75 2.85 7.25
CA ILE A 94 -9.32 3.50 8.49
C ILE A 94 -8.33 4.61 8.18
N VAL A 95 -7.37 4.34 7.30
CA VAL A 95 -6.31 5.30 6.95
C VAL A 95 -6.87 6.52 6.23
N TYR A 96 -7.82 6.36 5.30
CA TYR A 96 -8.47 7.50 4.65
C TYR A 96 -9.33 8.32 5.62
N ASN A 97 -10.00 7.68 6.56
CA ASN A 97 -10.72 8.38 7.62
C ASN A 97 -9.75 9.18 8.52
N VAL A 98 -8.60 8.59 8.88
CA VAL A 98 -7.55 9.30 9.64
C VAL A 98 -6.99 10.46 8.83
N GLN A 99 -6.69 10.28 7.54
CA GLN A 99 -6.21 11.34 6.66
C GLN A 99 -7.18 12.53 6.64
N LYS A 100 -8.47 12.25 6.45
CA LYS A 100 -9.53 13.26 6.42
C LYS A 100 -9.58 14.05 7.74
N ARG A 101 -9.61 13.35 8.87
CA ARG A 101 -9.65 13.99 10.20
C ARG A 101 -8.40 14.82 10.49
N LEU A 102 -7.21 14.34 10.17
CA LEU A 102 -5.97 15.08 10.35
C LEU A 102 -5.99 16.39 9.55
N LYS A 103 -6.57 16.37 8.36
CA LYS A 103 -6.72 17.59 7.55
C LYS A 103 -7.77 18.54 8.11
N GLU A 104 -8.96 18.03 8.46
CA GLU A 104 -10.09 18.86 8.90
C GLU A 104 -9.91 19.44 10.31
N GLU A 105 -9.37 18.63 11.24
CA GLU A 105 -9.27 19.01 12.66
C GLU A 105 -7.94 19.72 13.00
N HIS A 106 -6.86 19.43 12.23
CA HIS A 106 -5.51 19.88 12.60
C HIS A 106 -4.74 20.56 11.46
N ASP A 107 -5.33 20.68 10.27
CA ASP A 107 -4.66 21.17 9.03
C ASP A 107 -3.34 20.44 8.72
N ILE A 108 -3.27 19.15 9.07
CA ILE A 108 -2.11 18.29 8.79
C ILE A 108 -2.30 17.62 7.43
N ASN A 109 -1.36 17.84 6.50
CA ASN A 109 -1.34 17.16 5.22
C ASN A 109 -0.68 15.79 5.38
N THR A 110 -1.33 14.75 4.87
CA THR A 110 -0.83 13.38 4.91
C THR A 110 -0.78 12.77 3.52
N LEU A 111 0.27 12.01 3.24
CA LEU A 111 0.39 11.18 2.06
C LEU A 111 0.04 9.75 2.43
N VAL A 112 -0.92 9.14 1.73
CA VAL A 112 -1.26 7.72 1.91
C VAL A 112 -0.56 6.89 0.83
N ILE A 113 0.13 5.85 1.26
CA ILE A 113 0.76 4.84 0.40
C ILE A 113 0.17 3.48 0.74
N ASP A 114 -0.65 2.97 -0.17
CA ASP A 114 -1.23 1.64 -0.08
C ASP A 114 -0.28 0.62 -0.70
N ILE A 115 0.28 -0.26 0.13
CA ILE A 115 1.23 -1.29 -0.29
C ILE A 115 0.47 -2.55 -0.69
N MET A 116 0.50 -2.84 -1.98
CA MET A 116 -0.15 -4.03 -2.53
C MET A 116 0.80 -5.22 -2.67
N ARG A 117 2.09 -5.00 -2.95
CA ARG A 117 3.07 -6.07 -3.09
C ARG A 117 4.15 -5.98 -2.02
N LEU A 118 4.13 -6.95 -1.14
CA LEU A 118 5.08 -7.07 -0.03
C LEU A 118 6.36 -7.83 -0.42
N LYS A 119 6.29 -8.67 -1.47
CA LYS A 119 7.46 -9.37 -1.99
C LYS A 119 7.30 -9.66 -3.49
N PRO A 120 8.27 -9.28 -4.35
CA PRO A 120 9.40 -8.40 -4.01
C PRO A 120 8.92 -6.96 -3.72
N PHE A 121 9.49 -6.34 -2.69
CA PHE A 121 9.16 -4.97 -2.31
C PHE A 121 9.85 -3.96 -3.24
N ASN A 122 9.16 -2.88 -3.57
CA ASN A 122 9.71 -1.84 -4.44
C ASN A 122 10.41 -0.74 -3.62
N GLU A 123 11.57 -1.07 -3.06
CA GLU A 123 12.36 -0.14 -2.23
C GLU A 123 12.74 1.13 -3.00
N ASN A 124 13.03 1.00 -4.30
CA ASN A 124 13.40 2.14 -5.13
C ASN A 124 12.27 3.19 -5.23
N MET A 125 11.03 2.73 -5.33
CA MET A 125 9.86 3.63 -5.39
C MET A 125 9.67 4.34 -4.04
N VAL A 126 9.75 3.59 -2.95
CA VAL A 126 9.63 4.15 -1.59
C VAL A 126 10.74 5.17 -1.34
N THR A 127 11.99 4.84 -1.63
CA THR A 127 13.13 5.76 -1.47
C THR A 127 12.93 7.05 -2.27
N LYS A 128 12.43 6.95 -3.51
CA LYS A 128 12.13 8.15 -4.31
C LYS A 128 11.07 9.04 -3.65
N ILE A 129 10.02 8.44 -3.11
CA ILE A 129 8.96 9.19 -2.41
C ILE A 129 9.53 9.85 -1.15
N LEU A 130 10.27 9.11 -0.32
CA LEU A 130 10.85 9.62 0.91
C LEU A 130 11.85 10.77 0.66
N ASN A 131 12.63 10.68 -0.39
CA ASN A 131 13.58 11.75 -0.77
C ASN A 131 12.89 13.02 -1.28
N THR A 132 11.62 12.94 -1.67
CA THR A 132 10.84 14.10 -2.15
C THR A 132 10.12 14.81 -1.01
N VAL A 133 9.83 14.10 0.09
CA VAL A 133 9.10 14.64 1.24
C VAL A 133 10.06 15.03 2.34
N ASN A 134 10.26 16.33 2.53
CA ASN A 134 11.18 16.84 3.54
C ASN A 134 10.58 16.78 4.96
N ASN A 135 11.29 16.13 5.89
CA ASN A 135 10.94 16.11 7.33
C ASN A 135 9.57 15.50 7.68
N ALA A 136 8.98 14.68 6.81
CA ALA A 136 7.72 14.00 7.12
C ALA A 136 7.94 12.91 8.16
N LYS A 137 6.97 12.77 9.07
CA LYS A 137 6.90 11.62 9.96
C LYS A 137 6.33 10.43 9.21
N ILE A 138 6.89 9.25 9.44
CA ILE A 138 6.42 8.01 8.83
C ILE A 138 5.63 7.21 9.86
N VAL A 139 4.44 6.75 9.46
CA VAL A 139 3.57 5.90 10.28
C VAL A 139 3.13 4.72 9.45
N THR A 140 3.25 3.50 9.97
CA THR A 140 2.70 2.29 9.37
C THR A 140 1.42 1.87 10.09
N ILE A 141 0.37 1.55 9.34
CA ILE A 141 -0.92 1.10 9.84
C ILE A 141 -1.26 -0.21 9.13
N GLU A 142 -1.25 -1.31 9.86
CA GLU A 142 -1.39 -2.64 9.29
C GLU A 142 -2.11 -3.60 10.24
N ASP A 143 -2.98 -4.47 9.72
CA ASP A 143 -3.54 -5.62 10.43
C ASP A 143 -2.57 -6.81 10.33
N HIS A 144 -1.42 -6.67 10.98
CA HIS A 144 -0.40 -7.71 11.04
C HIS A 144 0.50 -7.54 12.26
N SER A 145 1.19 -8.63 12.63
CA SER A 145 2.24 -8.56 13.63
C SER A 145 3.38 -7.66 13.18
N ILE A 146 4.02 -6.96 14.11
CA ILE A 146 5.24 -6.17 13.86
C ILE A 146 6.39 -7.01 13.28
N TYR A 147 6.30 -8.34 13.44
CA TYR A 147 7.25 -9.30 12.89
C TYR A 147 6.79 -9.75 11.49
N GLY A 148 7.44 -9.25 10.46
CA GLY A 148 7.19 -9.65 9.07
C GLY A 148 6.19 -8.78 8.29
N GLY A 149 5.55 -7.80 8.91
CA GLY A 149 4.73 -6.76 8.26
C GLY A 149 5.57 -5.67 7.58
N LEU A 150 4.99 -4.49 7.41
CA LEU A 150 5.62 -3.34 6.73
C LEU A 150 6.85 -2.82 7.46
N ARG A 151 6.86 -2.84 8.79
CA ARG A 151 7.99 -2.38 9.62
C ARG A 151 9.32 -3.04 9.28
N LYS A 152 9.31 -4.27 8.72
CA LYS A 152 10.55 -4.99 8.33
C LYS A 152 11.36 -4.23 7.27
N TYR A 153 10.75 -3.34 6.49
CA TYR A 153 11.44 -2.59 5.44
C TYR A 153 12.19 -1.36 5.93
N ASN A 154 12.28 -1.14 7.26
CA ASN A 154 12.90 0.05 7.86
C ASN A 154 12.34 1.37 7.28
N ILE A 155 11.03 1.34 6.98
CA ILE A 155 10.26 2.49 6.54
C ILE A 155 10.05 3.41 7.73
#